data_a11c3f66671810d3349617304bd0a6e8
#
_entry.id   a11c3f66671810d3349617304bd0a6e8
#
_cell.length_a   1.000
_cell.length_b   1.000
_cell.length_c   1.000
_cell.angle_alpha   90.00
_cell.angle_beta   90.00
_cell.angle_gamma   90.00
#
_symmetry.space_group_name_H-M   'P 1'
#
loop_
_entity.id
_entity.type
_entity.pdbx_description
1 polymer ?
#
loop_
_entity_poly.entity_id
_entity_poly.type
_entity_poly.pdbx_seq_one_letter_code
_entity_poly.pdbx_strand_id
1 'polypeptide(L)'
;LNAFERNVVGKGFNLQVRTDDAEWNNEVEDLWAEWCRPGNCDVTGRFCMTEILKLIVRRRIVDGGILALRVTDKSSAIPYRLQLMEVDNIRGDGSIKSEAGNPVIGGIEVNEYGRPLNYFLEKATVDITSTPEVEKVPAERVFFLADKTRPSEVREITPLVRALDEIRDLEEFFNAVSFKQKINAAVAV
;
A
#
# COMPACT_ATOMS: atom_id res chain seq x y z
N LEU A 1 -1.40 -10.37 12.28
CA LEU A 1 -1.36 -8.98 11.78
C LEU A 1 -1.62 -7.96 12.88
N ASN A 2 -2.70 -8.06 13.66
CA ASN A 2 -3.03 -7.09 14.71
C ASN A 2 -1.92 -6.90 15.77
N ALA A 3 -1.20 -7.97 16.13
CA ALA A 3 -0.06 -7.88 17.05
C ALA A 3 1.10 -7.11 16.42
N PHE A 4 1.35 -7.34 15.11
CA PHE A 4 2.40 -6.66 14.36
C PHE A 4 2.11 -5.15 14.25
N GLU A 5 0.90 -4.77 13.88
CA GLU A 5 0.47 -3.38 13.83
C GLU A 5 0.65 -2.65 15.17
N ARG A 6 0.26 -3.30 16.27
CA ARG A 6 0.41 -2.72 17.62
C ARG A 6 1.88 -2.52 18.01
N ASN A 7 2.75 -3.45 17.62
CA ASN A 7 4.16 -3.37 17.97
C ASN A 7 4.93 -2.37 17.10
N VAL A 8 4.54 -2.21 15.82
CA VAL A 8 5.24 -1.31 14.89
C VAL A 8 4.70 0.11 14.99
N VAL A 9 3.39 0.29 14.99
CA VAL A 9 2.75 1.62 14.95
C VAL A 9 2.34 2.09 16.34
N GLY A 10 1.87 1.18 17.19
CA GLY A 10 1.41 1.50 18.54
C GLY A 10 0.29 2.54 18.54
N LYS A 11 0.55 3.66 19.23
CA LYS A 11 -0.36 4.82 19.32
C LYS A 11 -0.17 5.84 18.20
N GLY A 12 0.76 5.59 17.26
CA GLY A 12 1.16 6.53 16.22
C GLY A 12 2.47 7.24 16.53
N PHE A 13 2.81 8.20 15.68
CA PHE A 13 4.05 8.97 15.79
C PHE A 13 3.74 10.43 16.12
N ASN A 14 4.51 10.99 17.04
CA ASN A 14 4.50 12.41 17.33
C ASN A 14 5.72 13.08 16.66
N LEU A 15 5.49 14.22 16.03
CA LEU A 15 6.57 15.05 15.53
C LEU A 15 7.21 15.79 16.71
N GLN A 16 8.54 15.85 16.74
CA GLN A 16 9.33 16.68 17.64
C GLN A 16 10.26 17.54 16.79
N VAL A 17 9.99 18.81 16.71
CA VAL A 17 10.81 19.78 16.00
C VAL A 17 11.87 20.33 16.95
N ARG A 18 13.12 20.41 16.49
CA ARG A 18 14.25 20.86 17.31
C ARG A 18 15.06 21.89 16.53
N THR A 19 14.58 23.12 16.56
CA THR A 19 15.31 24.29 16.08
C THR A 19 15.58 25.24 17.24
N ASP A 20 16.34 26.30 17.01
CA ASP A 20 16.62 27.31 18.01
C ASP A 20 15.40 28.22 18.28
N ASP A 21 14.35 28.15 17.45
CA ASP A 21 13.11 28.91 17.59
C ASP A 21 12.01 28.01 18.19
N ALA A 22 11.76 28.20 19.48
CA ALA A 22 10.77 27.43 20.21
C ALA A 22 9.31 27.74 19.79
N GLU A 23 9.02 28.96 19.35
CA GLU A 23 7.67 29.35 18.92
C GLU A 23 7.34 28.67 17.59
N TRP A 24 8.27 28.70 16.64
CA TRP A 24 8.13 27.98 15.38
C TRP A 24 8.05 26.46 15.56
N ASN A 25 8.81 25.88 16.49
CA ASN A 25 8.74 24.45 16.79
C ASN A 25 7.33 24.05 17.25
N ASN A 26 6.74 24.79 18.16
CA ASN A 26 5.39 24.53 18.65
C ASN A 26 4.34 24.69 17.54
N GLU A 27 4.44 25.72 16.71
CA GLU A 27 3.52 25.94 15.60
C GLU A 27 3.54 24.76 14.60
N VAL A 28 4.72 24.26 14.27
CA VAL A 28 4.85 23.11 13.34
C VAL A 28 4.32 21.82 13.98
N GLU A 29 4.56 21.61 15.28
CA GLU A 29 4.03 20.43 15.99
C GLU A 29 2.50 20.47 16.09
N ASP A 30 1.91 21.64 16.32
CA ASP A 30 0.46 21.84 16.35
C ASP A 30 -0.17 21.61 14.96
N LEU A 31 0.44 22.14 13.90
CA LEU A 31 0.00 21.92 12.52
C LEU A 31 0.08 20.43 12.14
N TRP A 32 1.13 19.74 12.56
CA TRP A 32 1.26 18.31 12.38
C TRP A 32 0.17 17.53 13.09
N ALA A 33 -0.08 17.87 14.36
CA ALA A 33 -1.13 17.24 15.16
C ALA A 33 -2.51 17.44 14.54
N GLU A 34 -2.80 18.65 14.03
CA GLU A 34 -4.04 18.96 13.32
C GLU A 34 -4.14 18.18 12.00
N TRP A 35 -3.06 18.14 11.23
CA TRP A 35 -3.04 17.37 9.97
C TRP A 35 -3.26 15.88 10.19
N CYS A 36 -2.76 15.30 11.27
CA CYS A 36 -2.92 13.88 11.60
C CYS A 36 -4.34 13.47 11.95
N ARG A 37 -5.26 14.43 12.19
CA ARG A 37 -6.66 14.14 12.54
C ARG A 37 -7.44 13.54 11.38
N PRO A 38 -8.51 12.76 11.68
CA PRO A 38 -9.43 12.29 10.67
C PRO A 38 -9.99 13.45 9.83
N GLY A 39 -10.03 13.25 8.52
CA GLY A 39 -10.55 14.26 7.58
C GLY A 39 -9.50 15.23 7.04
N ASN A 40 -8.31 15.32 7.64
CA ASN A 40 -7.27 16.26 7.20
C ASN A 40 -6.18 15.58 6.36
N CYS A 41 -5.64 14.46 6.81
CA CYS A 41 -4.52 13.80 6.12
C CYS A 41 -4.95 12.88 4.98
N ASP A 42 -6.18 12.37 5.00
CA ASP A 42 -6.72 11.42 4.01
C ASP A 42 -7.68 12.12 3.04
N VAL A 43 -7.53 11.84 1.75
CA VAL A 43 -8.43 12.38 0.69
C VAL A 43 -9.87 11.94 0.90
N THR A 44 -10.09 10.70 1.38
CA THR A 44 -11.43 10.17 1.62
C THR A 44 -12.07 10.73 2.90
N GLY A 45 -11.28 11.38 3.76
CA GLY A 45 -11.72 11.92 5.04
C GLY A 45 -12.05 10.87 6.10
N ARG A 46 -11.73 9.60 5.87
CA ARG A 46 -12.10 8.47 6.74
C ARG A 46 -11.04 8.10 7.75
N PHE A 47 -9.77 8.32 7.42
CA PHE A 47 -8.65 7.83 8.20
C PHE A 47 -7.88 8.96 8.89
N CYS A 48 -7.44 8.71 10.12
CA CYS A 48 -6.38 9.50 10.75
C CYS A 48 -5.00 8.93 10.37
N MET A 49 -3.94 9.69 10.62
CA MET A 49 -2.58 9.27 10.25
C MET A 49 -2.17 7.95 10.92
N THR A 50 -2.58 7.69 12.15
CA THR A 50 -2.30 6.42 12.84
C THR A 50 -2.96 5.22 12.15
N GLU A 51 -4.18 5.39 11.64
CA GLU A 51 -4.88 4.35 10.88
C GLU A 51 -4.24 4.12 9.51
N ILE A 52 -3.81 5.20 8.84
CA ILE A 52 -3.01 5.12 7.60
C ILE A 52 -1.75 4.29 7.83
N LEU A 53 -0.99 4.57 8.89
CA LEU A 53 0.23 3.83 9.21
C LEU A 53 -0.04 2.35 9.51
N LYS A 54 -1.13 2.02 10.19
CA LYS A 54 -1.56 0.63 10.41
C LYS A 54 -1.92 -0.07 9.11
N LEU A 55 -2.63 0.60 8.21
CA LEU A 55 -2.93 0.08 6.87
C LEU A 55 -1.66 -0.17 6.06
N ILE A 56 -0.70 0.76 6.09
CA ILE A 56 0.60 0.61 5.43
C ILE A 56 1.31 -0.67 5.92
N VAL A 57 1.42 -0.84 7.22
CA VAL A 57 2.07 -2.03 7.82
C VAL A 57 1.35 -3.31 7.42
N ARG A 58 0.02 -3.32 7.46
CA ARG A 58 -0.80 -4.47 7.06
C ARG A 58 -0.60 -4.84 5.60
N ARG A 59 -0.70 -3.87 4.69
CA ARG A 59 -0.60 -4.10 3.25
C ARG A 59 0.80 -4.52 2.81
N ARG A 60 1.84 -3.98 3.45
CA ARG A 60 3.21 -4.46 3.21
C ARG A 60 3.40 -5.95 3.49
N ILE A 61 2.70 -6.48 4.50
CA ILE A 61 2.78 -7.92 4.83
C ILE A 61 1.90 -8.75 3.90
N VAL A 62 0.67 -8.31 3.62
CA VAL A 62 -0.29 -9.09 2.84
C VAL A 62 0.00 -9.01 1.36
N ASP A 63 0.11 -7.79 0.82
CA ASP A 63 0.22 -7.54 -0.62
C ASP A 63 1.67 -7.26 -1.06
N GLY A 64 2.59 -7.11 -0.09
CA GLY A 64 3.99 -6.75 -0.33
C GLY A 64 4.23 -5.26 -0.37
N GLY A 65 3.20 -4.43 -0.49
CA GLY A 65 3.32 -2.98 -0.57
C GLY A 65 2.00 -2.24 -0.57
N ILE A 66 2.10 -0.93 -0.57
CA ILE A 66 0.98 0.02 -0.73
C ILE A 66 1.51 1.30 -1.37
N LEU A 67 0.64 1.99 -2.08
CA LEU A 67 0.91 3.31 -2.64
C LEU A 67 0.24 4.39 -1.79
N ALA A 68 0.94 5.48 -1.56
CA ALA A 68 0.35 6.70 -1.02
C ALA A 68 0.67 7.87 -1.98
N LEU A 69 -0.37 8.41 -2.60
CA LEU A 69 -0.24 9.51 -3.53
C LEU A 69 -0.37 10.84 -2.79
N ARG A 70 0.49 11.78 -3.13
CA ARG A 70 0.37 13.17 -2.69
C ARG A 70 -0.71 13.87 -3.51
N VAL A 71 -1.74 14.36 -2.84
CA VAL A 71 -2.84 15.13 -3.43
C VAL A 71 -2.88 16.51 -2.80
N THR A 72 -3.11 17.53 -3.62
CA THR A 72 -3.30 18.90 -3.15
C THR A 72 -4.77 19.26 -3.23
N ASP A 73 -5.41 19.41 -2.09
CA ASP A 73 -6.80 19.87 -1.97
C ASP A 73 -6.82 21.35 -1.57
N LYS A 74 -7.03 22.22 -2.55
CA LYS A 74 -7.04 23.67 -2.34
C LYS A 74 -8.24 24.17 -1.55
N SER A 75 -9.26 23.34 -1.31
CA SER A 75 -10.45 23.69 -0.53
C SER A 75 -10.22 23.52 0.98
N SER A 76 -9.15 22.83 1.38
CA SER A 76 -8.83 22.56 2.78
C SER A 76 -7.86 23.61 3.34
N ALA A 77 -7.97 23.88 4.66
CA ALA A 77 -7.03 24.75 5.38
C ALA A 77 -5.59 24.19 5.32
N ILE A 78 -5.45 22.86 5.36
CA ILE A 78 -4.18 22.16 5.12
C ILE A 78 -4.33 21.44 3.79
N PRO A 79 -3.75 21.96 2.69
CA PRO A 79 -4.03 21.45 1.35
C PRO A 79 -3.36 20.12 1.03
N TYR A 80 -2.39 19.67 1.82
CA TYR A 80 -1.65 18.43 1.61
C TYR A 80 -2.43 17.24 2.15
N ARG A 81 -2.76 16.28 1.28
CA ARG A 81 -3.47 15.06 1.63
C ARG A 81 -2.83 13.83 1.00
N LEU A 82 -3.08 12.67 1.57
CA LEU A 82 -2.66 11.38 1.08
C LEU A 82 -3.86 10.62 0.52
N GLN A 83 -3.69 10.04 -0.67
CA GLN A 83 -4.60 9.05 -1.23
C GLN A 83 -3.92 7.68 -1.17
N LEU A 84 -4.47 6.76 -0.38
CA LEU A 84 -3.99 5.39 -0.35
C LEU A 84 -4.54 4.62 -1.53
N MET A 85 -3.69 3.83 -2.18
CA MET A 85 -4.06 2.92 -3.27
C MET A 85 -3.38 1.57 -3.08
N GLU A 86 -4.07 0.51 -3.44
CA GLU A 86 -3.53 -0.84 -3.41
C GLU A 86 -2.54 -1.04 -4.57
N VAL A 87 -1.60 -1.95 -4.40
CA VAL A 87 -0.60 -2.26 -5.44
C VAL A 87 -1.23 -2.88 -6.70
N ASP A 88 -2.41 -3.46 -6.56
CA ASP A 88 -3.20 -4.00 -7.67
C ASP A 88 -3.69 -2.92 -8.63
N ASN A 89 -3.76 -1.66 -8.17
CA ASN A 89 -4.06 -0.52 -9.05
C ASN A 89 -2.92 -0.17 -10.01
N ILE A 90 -1.72 -0.74 -9.85
CA ILE A 90 -0.65 -0.55 -10.82
C ILE A 90 -0.89 -1.48 -12.02
N ARG A 91 -1.13 -0.91 -13.19
CA ARG A 91 -1.41 -1.65 -14.43
C ARG A 91 -0.19 -2.45 -14.89
N GLY A 92 -0.16 -3.74 -14.55
CA GLY A 92 1.01 -4.61 -14.75
C GLY A 92 0.93 -5.58 -15.94
N ASP A 93 -0.06 -5.46 -16.81
CA ASP A 93 -0.35 -6.43 -17.90
C ASP A 93 0.59 -6.36 -19.13
N GLY A 94 1.57 -5.47 -19.11
CA GLY A 94 2.52 -5.28 -20.20
C GLY A 94 1.96 -4.55 -21.44
N SER A 95 0.70 -4.10 -21.40
CA SER A 95 0.08 -3.37 -22.51
C SER A 95 0.62 -1.94 -22.66
N ILE A 96 1.17 -1.39 -21.58
CA ILE A 96 1.61 0.01 -21.51
C ILE A 96 3.05 0.13 -22.00
N LYS A 97 3.26 1.09 -22.88
CA LYS A 97 4.57 1.49 -23.37
C LYS A 97 4.86 2.94 -23.02
N SER A 98 6.12 3.23 -22.69
CA SER A 98 6.56 4.60 -22.49
C SER A 98 6.63 5.34 -23.82
N GLU A 99 6.11 6.56 -23.86
CA GLU A 99 6.24 7.47 -25.01
C GLU A 99 7.71 7.92 -25.21
N ALA A 100 8.49 7.96 -24.14
CA ALA A 100 9.90 8.30 -24.17
C ALA A 100 10.81 7.11 -24.48
N GLY A 101 10.27 5.90 -24.71
CA GLY A 101 11.01 4.69 -24.99
C GLY A 101 11.68 4.04 -23.76
N ASN A 102 11.40 4.53 -22.56
CA ASN A 102 11.91 3.97 -21.32
C ASN A 102 11.29 2.57 -21.05
N PRO A 103 12.00 1.67 -20.36
CA PRO A 103 11.42 0.40 -19.91
C PRO A 103 10.22 0.62 -18.97
N VAL A 104 9.14 -0.13 -19.20
CA VAL A 104 8.00 -0.20 -18.28
C VAL A 104 7.96 -1.61 -17.69
N ILE A 105 8.21 -1.71 -16.39
CA ILE A 105 8.29 -2.98 -15.66
C ILE A 105 7.12 -3.06 -14.70
N GLY A 106 6.18 -3.97 -14.98
CA GLY A 106 5.00 -4.16 -14.13
C GLY A 106 4.19 -2.87 -13.88
N GLY A 107 4.06 -2.00 -14.91
CA GLY A 107 3.33 -0.73 -14.81
C GLY A 107 4.12 0.43 -14.19
N ILE A 108 5.42 0.28 -14.01
CA ILE A 108 6.31 1.33 -13.52
C ILE A 108 7.33 1.65 -14.60
N GLU A 109 7.31 2.89 -15.09
CA GLU A 109 8.32 3.40 -16.02
C GLU A 109 9.60 3.73 -15.25
N VAL A 110 10.73 3.18 -15.69
CA VAL A 110 12.03 3.36 -15.02
C VAL A 110 13.06 3.90 -15.99
N ASN A 111 14.07 4.60 -15.46
CA ASN A 111 15.22 5.01 -16.24
C ASN A 111 16.23 3.85 -16.42
N GLU A 112 17.35 4.11 -17.08
CA GLU A 112 18.44 3.15 -17.30
C GLU A 112 19.05 2.53 -16.02
N TYR A 113 18.91 3.22 -14.88
CA TYR A 113 19.37 2.76 -13.55
C TYR A 113 18.28 2.08 -12.72
N GLY A 114 17.06 1.90 -13.27
CA GLY A 114 15.94 1.32 -12.54
C GLY A 114 15.22 2.29 -11.60
N ARG A 115 15.53 3.62 -11.68
CA ARG A 115 14.82 4.63 -10.88
C ARG A 115 13.42 4.85 -11.46
N PRO A 116 12.36 4.78 -10.65
CA PRO A 116 11.01 5.08 -11.09
C PRO A 116 10.87 6.51 -11.59
N LEU A 117 10.24 6.67 -12.75
CA LEU A 117 9.92 7.95 -13.37
C LEU A 117 8.41 8.21 -13.28
N ASN A 118 7.60 7.21 -13.64
CA ASN A 118 6.15 7.30 -13.62
C ASN A 118 5.52 5.96 -13.21
N TYR A 119 4.33 6.05 -12.62
CA TYR A 119 3.47 4.92 -12.30
C TYR A 119 2.22 4.99 -13.17
N PHE A 120 1.82 3.87 -13.76
CA PHE A 120 0.58 3.76 -14.50
C PHE A 120 -0.48 3.14 -13.60
N LEU A 121 -1.39 3.98 -13.11
CA LEU A 121 -2.37 3.62 -12.11
C LEU A 121 -3.77 3.56 -12.71
N GLU A 122 -4.51 2.51 -12.40
CA GLU A 122 -5.92 2.38 -12.73
C GLU A 122 -6.73 3.27 -11.80
N LYS A 123 -7.58 4.15 -12.39
CA LYS A 123 -8.54 4.88 -11.61
C LYS A 123 -9.66 3.95 -11.14
N ALA A 124 -10.05 4.09 -9.88
CA ALA A 124 -11.22 3.39 -9.38
C ALA A 124 -12.45 3.82 -10.20
N THR A 125 -13.02 2.89 -10.97
CA THR A 125 -14.26 3.10 -11.69
C THR A 125 -15.43 2.55 -10.88
N VAL A 126 -16.50 3.33 -10.79
CA VAL A 126 -17.76 2.88 -10.17
C VAL A 126 -18.50 1.90 -11.10
N ASP A 127 -18.23 1.98 -12.39
CA ASP A 127 -18.85 1.14 -13.42
C ASP A 127 -17.98 -0.09 -13.71
N ILE A 128 -18.47 -1.25 -13.26
CA ILE A 128 -17.81 -2.56 -13.39
C ILE A 128 -17.69 -3.00 -14.88
N THR A 129 -18.46 -2.38 -15.78
CA THR A 129 -18.51 -2.75 -17.20
C THR A 129 -17.53 -1.94 -18.06
N SER A 130 -16.99 -0.86 -17.54
CA SER A 130 -16.02 -0.01 -18.25
C SER A 130 -14.59 -0.49 -18.05
N THR A 131 -13.78 -0.39 -19.10
CA THR A 131 -12.32 -0.60 -18.95
C THR A 131 -11.76 0.50 -18.04
N PRO A 132 -11.00 0.15 -16.99
CA PRO A 132 -10.42 1.15 -16.10
C PRO A 132 -9.55 2.14 -16.87
N GLU A 133 -9.75 3.43 -16.63
CA GLU A 133 -8.88 4.47 -17.17
C GLU A 133 -7.53 4.40 -16.47
N VAL A 134 -6.44 4.40 -17.24
CA VAL A 134 -5.08 4.40 -16.70
C VAL A 134 -4.53 5.82 -16.68
N GLU A 135 -4.12 6.28 -15.51
CA GLU A 135 -3.46 7.57 -15.32
C GLU A 135 -1.95 7.39 -15.19
N LYS A 136 -1.19 8.21 -15.93
CA LYS A 136 0.26 8.31 -15.77
C LYS A 136 0.59 9.28 -14.64
N VAL A 137 1.08 8.77 -13.52
CA VAL A 137 1.37 9.55 -12.32
C VAL A 137 2.89 9.66 -12.13
N PRO A 138 3.46 10.89 -12.06
CA PRO A 138 4.89 11.09 -11.81
C PRO A 138 5.33 10.47 -10.48
N ALA A 139 6.51 9.83 -10.47
CA ALA A 139 7.05 9.17 -9.28
C ALA A 139 7.24 10.12 -8.09
N GLU A 140 7.42 11.41 -8.34
CA GLU A 140 7.52 12.44 -7.29
C GLU A 140 6.25 12.57 -6.45
N ARG A 141 5.10 12.20 -7.01
CA ARG A 141 3.80 12.24 -6.32
C ARG A 141 3.47 10.95 -5.58
N VAL A 142 4.29 9.91 -5.73
CA VAL A 142 3.99 8.56 -5.24
C VAL A 142 5.00 8.17 -4.17
N PHE A 143 4.51 7.82 -2.99
CA PHE A 143 5.25 7.03 -2.03
C PHE A 143 4.89 5.57 -2.25
N PHE A 144 5.81 4.82 -2.84
CA PHE A 144 5.66 3.38 -2.95
C PHE A 144 6.35 2.70 -1.77
N LEU A 145 5.54 2.24 -0.83
CA LEU A 145 5.97 1.66 0.44
C LEU A 145 5.96 0.14 0.33
N ALA A 146 7.06 -0.42 -0.15
CA ALA A 146 7.25 -1.85 -0.36
C ALA A 146 8.60 -2.30 0.19
N ASP A 147 8.68 -3.56 0.66
CA ASP A 147 9.94 -4.18 1.03
C ASP A 147 10.61 -4.77 -0.22
N LYS A 148 11.81 -4.29 -0.52
CA LYS A 148 12.62 -4.79 -1.62
C LYS A 148 13.67 -5.76 -1.11
N THR A 149 13.66 -6.97 -1.64
CA THR A 149 14.62 -8.01 -1.27
C THR A 149 15.80 -8.08 -2.23
N ARG A 150 15.68 -7.47 -3.42
CA ARG A 150 16.72 -7.44 -4.46
C ARG A 150 16.90 -6.03 -4.99
N PRO A 151 18.12 -5.60 -5.34
CA PRO A 151 18.36 -4.26 -5.89
C PRO A 151 17.62 -3.99 -7.22
N SER A 152 17.42 -5.03 -8.04
CA SER A 152 16.73 -4.95 -9.33
C SER A 152 15.20 -5.06 -9.24
N GLU A 153 14.68 -5.20 -8.04
CA GLU A 153 13.24 -5.39 -7.82
C GLU A 153 12.51 -4.05 -7.98
N VAL A 154 11.63 -3.97 -8.96
CA VAL A 154 10.83 -2.78 -9.26
C VAL A 154 9.45 -2.88 -8.61
N ARG A 155 8.81 -4.07 -8.71
CA ARG A 155 7.53 -4.38 -8.09
C ARG A 155 7.73 -5.02 -6.71
N GLU A 156 6.68 -4.99 -5.92
CA GLU A 156 6.59 -5.63 -4.61
C GLU A 156 6.44 -7.14 -4.72
N ILE A 157 6.92 -7.83 -3.68
CA ILE A 157 6.64 -9.26 -3.46
C ILE A 157 6.24 -9.42 -2.01
N THR A 158 5.05 -10.00 -1.77
CA THR A 158 4.61 -10.25 -0.40
C THR A 158 5.55 -11.23 0.32
N PRO A 159 5.93 -10.95 1.58
CA PRO A 159 6.70 -11.91 2.39
C PRO A 159 6.00 -13.26 2.56
N LEU A 160 4.66 -13.28 2.42
CA LEU A 160 3.85 -14.50 2.55
C LEU A 160 4.03 -15.48 1.39
N VAL A 161 4.62 -15.04 0.26
CA VAL A 161 4.81 -15.92 -0.91
C VAL A 161 5.55 -17.21 -0.57
N ARG A 162 6.48 -17.15 0.37
CA ARG A 162 7.26 -18.32 0.81
C ARG A 162 6.45 -19.33 1.61
N ALA A 163 5.36 -18.88 2.23
CA ALA A 163 4.49 -19.73 3.03
C ALA A 163 3.27 -20.27 2.24
N LEU A 164 3.05 -19.80 1.01
CA LEU A 164 1.85 -20.19 0.24
C LEU A 164 1.80 -21.67 -0.07
N ASP A 165 2.93 -22.29 -0.44
CA ASP A 165 2.98 -23.72 -0.74
C ASP A 165 2.73 -24.55 0.52
N GLU A 166 3.32 -24.17 1.66
CA GLU A 166 3.10 -24.84 2.93
C GLU A 166 1.64 -24.72 3.42
N ILE A 167 1.02 -23.54 3.21
CA ILE A 167 -0.39 -23.32 3.54
C ILE A 167 -1.31 -24.21 2.69
N ARG A 168 -1.01 -24.31 1.37
CA ARG A 168 -1.78 -25.18 0.48
C ARG A 168 -1.67 -26.66 0.88
N ASP A 169 -0.45 -27.13 1.15
CA ASP A 169 -0.22 -28.50 1.57
C ASP A 169 -0.94 -28.83 2.90
N LEU A 170 -0.96 -27.85 3.83
CA LEU A 170 -1.69 -27.96 5.07
C LEU A 170 -3.22 -28.05 4.84
N GLU A 171 -3.76 -27.24 3.94
CA GLU A 171 -5.18 -27.29 3.56
C GLU A 171 -5.55 -28.63 2.95
N GLU A 172 -4.74 -29.16 2.02
CA GLU A 172 -4.94 -30.48 1.43
C GLU A 172 -4.92 -31.59 2.51
N PHE A 173 -3.99 -31.51 3.44
CA PHE A 173 -3.92 -32.44 4.56
C PHE A 173 -5.19 -32.39 5.43
N PHE A 174 -5.66 -31.22 5.82
CA PHE A 174 -6.89 -31.09 6.59
C PHE A 174 -8.12 -31.62 5.84
N ASN A 175 -8.21 -31.38 4.54
CA ASN A 175 -9.28 -31.90 3.69
C ASN A 175 -9.24 -33.43 3.64
N ALA A 176 -8.07 -34.05 3.49
CA ALA A 176 -7.90 -35.49 3.48
C ALA A 176 -8.26 -36.12 4.83
N VAL A 177 -7.85 -35.50 5.96
CA VAL A 177 -8.22 -35.98 7.31
C VAL A 177 -9.73 -35.89 7.55
N SER A 178 -10.33 -34.77 7.17
CA SER A 178 -11.79 -34.56 7.29
C SER A 178 -12.58 -35.59 6.48
N PHE A 179 -12.12 -35.87 5.27
CA PHE A 179 -12.73 -36.87 4.38
C PHE A 179 -12.62 -38.28 5.00
N LYS A 180 -11.43 -38.65 5.50
CA LYS A 180 -11.22 -39.92 6.19
C LYS A 180 -12.14 -40.07 7.41
N GLN A 181 -12.31 -39.03 8.21
CA GLN A 181 -13.20 -39.05 9.37
C GLN A 181 -14.66 -39.24 8.97
N LYS A 182 -15.10 -38.56 7.88
CA LYS A 182 -16.47 -38.74 7.34
C LYS A 182 -16.72 -40.17 6.88
N ILE A 183 -15.75 -40.79 6.19
CA ILE A 183 -15.88 -42.21 5.79
C ILE A 183 -15.94 -43.11 7.00
N ASN A 184 -15.04 -42.92 7.98
CA ASN A 184 -15.05 -43.75 9.20
C ASN A 184 -16.37 -43.62 9.98
N ALA A 185 -16.94 -42.42 10.07
CA ALA A 185 -18.25 -42.22 10.71
C ALA A 185 -19.40 -42.90 9.95
N ALA A 186 -19.33 -42.92 8.60
CA ALA A 186 -20.36 -43.57 7.78
C ALA A 186 -20.27 -45.10 7.80
N VAL A 187 -19.08 -45.67 8.04
CA VAL A 187 -18.86 -47.13 8.12
C VAL A 187 -19.14 -47.68 9.52
N ALA A 188 -19.12 -46.83 10.56
CA ALA A 188 -19.36 -47.19 11.96
C ALA A 188 -20.87 -47.25 12.33
N VAL A 189 -21.78 -47.08 11.38
CA VAL A 189 -23.23 -47.25 11.49
C VAL A 189 -23.64 -48.55 10.85
#